data_b09d63a4c759c9ac38b506c5bd807d41
#
_entry.id   b09d63a4c759c9ac38b506c5bd807d41
#
_cell.length_a   1.000
_cell.length_b   1.000
_cell.length_c   1.000
_cell.angle_alpha   90.00
_cell.angle_beta   90.00
_cell.angle_gamma   90.00
#
_symmetry.space_group_name_H-M   'P 1'
#
loop_
_entity.id
_entity.type
_entity.pdbx_description
1 polymer ?
#
loop_
_entity_poly.entity_id
_entity_poly.type
_entity_poly.pdbx_seq_one_letter_code
_entity_poly.pdbx_strand_id
1 'polypeptide(L)'
;MAQIGPMPIHKTHSLHSSADWHRRVLFLILTIGFVRLVGLIASPLGLHGDEAQYWAWSRDFDWGYFSKPPMIAWLIGLTTALFGNSEWAVRLSSPLLHPLVAYVIFRTARFVYDGRTGFWAAGLYFLMPAVWLSSGIVSTDVPLLLCWALALNAFVHLRETPTVKWAALMGLAFGFGMLSKYAMLFFLPATALAFILDAKTRRALLSRQGLTALLLAGLVMAPNMVWNARHDFATLNHTIANANLEKDRFHPGELFQFLISQLGVFGPVSFLMMMFAAVWGVRGKSRRETTLLALFVLAPLLIISLEALLSRANANWAVTAYIAGSILTARIGLAIVPRLLKAGLWLNVILGSILALAALLPGFADQLGQANAFKRLRGWPQTETALREIVRQGYNGQAFQAVATDNRLVFYDLNYYGLARKTGVPLKMWLKRKGAH
;
A
#
# COMPACT_ATOMS: atom_id res chain seq x y z
N MET A 1 13.61 4.13 38.44
CA MET A 1 12.68 3.51 37.47
C MET A 1 11.38 3.19 38.20
N ALA A 2 10.36 4.04 38.04
CA ALA A 2 9.07 3.84 38.70
C ALA A 2 8.41 2.57 38.13
N GLN A 3 8.00 1.64 39.00
CA GLN A 3 7.19 0.49 38.66
C GLN A 3 5.83 1.00 38.19
N ILE A 4 5.59 1.00 36.87
CA ILE A 4 4.26 1.19 36.33
C ILE A 4 3.53 -0.14 36.53
N GLY A 5 2.79 -0.23 37.65
CA GLY A 5 1.91 -1.36 37.96
C GLY A 5 0.83 -1.52 36.89
N PRO A 6 0.03 -2.63 36.92
CA PRO A 6 -1.08 -2.80 35.97
C PRO A 6 -2.01 -1.60 36.07
N MET A 7 -2.10 -0.83 34.96
CA MET A 7 -2.90 0.39 34.91
C MET A 7 -4.36 0.08 35.32
N PRO A 8 -4.91 0.79 36.31
CA PRO A 8 -6.30 0.65 36.69
C PRO A 8 -7.18 0.96 35.48
N ILE A 9 -8.14 0.08 35.23
CA ILE A 9 -9.18 0.28 34.22
C ILE A 9 -10.11 1.35 34.80
N HIS A 10 -9.74 2.62 34.68
CA HIS A 10 -10.74 3.67 34.74
C HIS A 10 -11.68 3.45 33.54
N LYS A 11 -12.84 2.86 33.81
CA LYS A 11 -14.02 3.07 32.98
C LYS A 11 -14.35 4.57 33.09
N THR A 12 -13.54 5.40 32.40
CA THR A 12 -14.00 6.73 32.08
C THR A 12 -15.23 6.53 31.21
N HIS A 13 -16.39 6.77 31.74
CA HIS A 13 -17.59 7.00 30.95
C HIS A 13 -17.20 8.01 29.88
N SER A 14 -16.96 7.52 28.67
CA SER A 14 -16.68 8.38 27.52
C SER A 14 -17.97 9.19 27.34
N LEU A 15 -17.86 10.52 27.47
CA LEU A 15 -18.94 11.49 27.29
C LEU A 15 -19.60 11.43 25.90
N HIS A 16 -19.15 10.51 25.05
CA HIS A 16 -19.65 10.29 23.70
C HIS A 16 -20.08 8.84 23.51
N SER A 17 -21.28 8.64 22.99
CA SER A 17 -21.81 7.33 22.66
C SER A 17 -20.95 6.66 21.55
N SER A 18 -21.03 5.36 21.48
CA SER A 18 -20.37 4.58 20.39
C SER A 18 -20.82 5.05 18.99
N ALA A 19 -22.03 5.60 18.87
CA ALA A 19 -22.58 6.17 17.64
C ALA A 19 -21.86 7.48 17.25
N ASP A 20 -21.41 8.29 18.22
CA ASP A 20 -20.73 9.56 17.95
C ASP A 20 -19.36 9.35 17.31
N TRP A 21 -18.60 8.36 17.76
CA TRP A 21 -17.31 8.04 17.16
C TRP A 21 -17.44 7.50 15.73
N HIS A 22 -18.50 6.74 15.48
CA HIS A 22 -18.79 6.26 14.12
C HIS A 22 -19.11 7.42 13.18
N ARG A 23 -19.95 8.36 13.59
CA ARG A 23 -20.25 9.56 12.79
C ARG A 23 -19.01 10.42 12.52
N ARG A 24 -18.16 10.61 13.53
CA ARG A 24 -16.92 11.39 13.41
C ARG A 24 -15.94 10.77 12.43
N VAL A 25 -15.75 9.44 12.47
CA VAL A 25 -14.84 8.78 11.52
C VAL A 25 -15.40 8.82 10.11
N LEU A 26 -16.70 8.64 9.92
CA LEU A 26 -17.31 8.78 8.60
C LEU A 26 -17.16 10.21 8.05
N PHE A 27 -17.40 11.22 8.89
CA PHE A 27 -17.19 12.60 8.49
C PHE A 27 -15.74 12.87 8.06
N LEU A 28 -14.76 12.44 8.86
CA LEU A 28 -13.33 12.56 8.50
C LEU A 28 -13.02 11.89 7.17
N ILE A 29 -13.45 10.64 7.01
CA ILE A 29 -13.15 9.83 5.82
C ILE A 29 -13.80 10.43 4.57
N LEU A 30 -15.06 10.83 4.65
CA LEU A 30 -15.80 11.39 3.52
C LEU A 30 -15.23 12.77 3.12
N THR A 31 -14.94 13.63 4.09
CA THR A 31 -14.41 14.96 3.83
C THR A 31 -13.01 14.90 3.17
N ILE A 32 -12.07 14.16 3.78
CA ILE A 32 -10.72 14.05 3.22
C ILE A 32 -10.71 13.21 1.94
N GLY A 33 -11.55 12.16 1.86
CA GLY A 33 -11.72 11.38 0.64
C GLY A 33 -12.21 12.23 -0.53
N PHE A 34 -13.20 13.11 -0.29
CA PHE A 34 -13.68 14.07 -1.28
C PHE A 34 -12.58 15.04 -1.72
N VAL A 35 -11.83 15.63 -0.77
CA VAL A 35 -10.71 16.52 -1.08
C VAL A 35 -9.68 15.82 -1.98
N ARG A 36 -9.34 14.57 -1.66
CA ARG A 36 -8.39 13.78 -2.48
C ARG A 36 -8.93 13.47 -3.87
N LEU A 37 -10.20 13.15 -3.98
CA LEU A 37 -10.84 12.89 -5.27
C LEU A 37 -10.83 14.14 -6.14
N VAL A 38 -11.19 15.30 -5.59
CA VAL A 38 -11.10 16.59 -6.31
C VAL A 38 -9.65 16.89 -6.70
N GLY A 39 -8.70 16.69 -5.77
CA GLY A 39 -7.28 16.86 -6.06
C GLY A 39 -6.76 15.94 -7.15
N LEU A 40 -7.21 14.68 -7.20
CA LEU A 40 -6.84 13.75 -8.26
C LEU A 40 -7.35 14.21 -9.63
N ILE A 41 -8.62 14.65 -9.72
CA ILE A 41 -9.22 15.12 -10.97
C ILE A 41 -8.54 16.41 -11.45
N ALA A 42 -8.15 17.29 -10.54
CA ALA A 42 -7.48 18.55 -10.83
C ALA A 42 -5.97 18.43 -11.08
N SER A 43 -5.37 17.25 -10.84
CA SER A 43 -3.92 17.06 -10.96
C SER A 43 -3.46 17.15 -12.42
N PRO A 44 -2.44 17.97 -12.73
CA PRO A 44 -1.86 18.09 -14.07
C PRO A 44 -0.79 17.01 -14.36
N LEU A 45 -0.55 16.10 -13.43
CA LEU A 45 0.51 15.09 -13.53
C LEU A 45 0.09 13.94 -14.45
N GLY A 46 0.88 13.66 -15.46
CA GLY A 46 0.78 12.49 -16.32
C GLY A 46 1.03 11.18 -15.54
N LEU A 47 0.89 10.04 -16.20
CA LEU A 47 1.17 8.74 -15.59
C LEU A 47 2.66 8.53 -15.36
N HIS A 48 3.00 7.78 -14.33
CA HIS A 48 4.31 7.15 -14.20
C HIS A 48 4.38 5.91 -15.10
N GLY A 49 5.54 5.60 -15.62
CA GLY A 49 5.69 4.45 -16.52
C GLY A 49 5.17 3.12 -15.98
N ASP A 50 5.23 2.89 -14.65
CA ASP A 50 4.59 1.71 -14.05
C ASP A 50 3.06 1.80 -14.09
N GLU A 51 2.46 2.99 -13.91
CA GLU A 51 1.00 3.18 -14.02
C GLU A 51 0.54 2.96 -15.47
N ALA A 52 1.31 3.48 -16.43
CA ALA A 52 1.07 3.26 -17.86
C ALA A 52 1.21 1.77 -18.24
N GLN A 53 2.14 1.05 -17.63
CA GLN A 53 2.26 -0.40 -17.79
C GLN A 53 1.04 -1.13 -17.22
N TYR A 54 0.58 -0.79 -16.02
CA TYR A 54 -0.61 -1.41 -15.42
C TYR A 54 -1.88 -1.10 -16.21
N TRP A 55 -1.97 0.11 -16.79
CA TRP A 55 -3.04 0.44 -17.73
C TRP A 55 -2.97 -0.43 -18.99
N ALA A 56 -1.79 -0.64 -19.57
CA ALA A 56 -1.64 -1.51 -20.74
C ALA A 56 -2.08 -2.96 -20.41
N TRP A 57 -1.69 -3.49 -19.26
CA TRP A 57 -2.13 -4.80 -18.79
C TRP A 57 -3.65 -4.87 -18.57
N SER A 58 -4.28 -3.79 -18.15
CA SER A 58 -5.73 -3.74 -17.94
C SER A 58 -6.54 -3.83 -19.24
N ARG A 59 -5.89 -3.75 -20.41
CA ARG A 59 -6.55 -3.94 -21.72
C ARG A 59 -6.66 -5.40 -22.12
N ASP A 60 -5.89 -6.26 -21.48
CA ASP A 60 -5.89 -7.70 -21.70
C ASP A 60 -6.02 -8.41 -20.34
N PHE A 61 -7.24 -8.88 -20.04
CA PHE A 61 -7.55 -9.50 -18.75
C PHE A 61 -6.83 -10.85 -18.61
N ASP A 62 -6.00 -10.96 -17.57
CA ASP A 62 -5.31 -12.21 -17.24
C ASP A 62 -5.24 -12.44 -15.73
N TRP A 63 -4.83 -13.65 -15.33
CA TRP A 63 -4.66 -14.06 -13.93
C TRP A 63 -3.27 -13.75 -13.36
N GLY A 64 -2.40 -13.18 -14.12
CA GLY A 64 -1.07 -12.73 -13.76
C GLY A 64 -0.43 -11.91 -14.85
N TYR A 65 0.61 -11.17 -14.51
CA TYR A 65 1.41 -10.42 -15.45
C TYR A 65 2.89 -10.60 -15.11
N PHE A 66 3.78 -10.28 -16.03
CA PHE A 66 5.21 -10.53 -15.91
C PHE A 66 5.80 -10.14 -14.55
N SER A 67 5.48 -8.97 -14.03
CA SER A 67 6.11 -8.46 -12.80
C SER A 67 5.18 -8.28 -11.61
N LYS A 68 3.86 -8.47 -11.77
CA LYS A 68 2.87 -8.23 -10.72
C LYS A 68 1.69 -9.23 -10.80
N PRO A 69 1.09 -9.57 -9.65
CA PRO A 69 -0.21 -10.22 -9.61
C PRO A 69 -1.31 -9.33 -10.22
N PRO A 70 -2.49 -9.89 -10.55
CA PRO A 70 -3.43 -9.27 -11.50
C PRO A 70 -4.28 -8.13 -10.94
N MET A 71 -4.45 -7.98 -9.63
CA MET A 71 -5.44 -7.09 -9.00
C MET A 71 -5.36 -5.64 -9.48
N ILE A 72 -4.14 -5.13 -9.68
CA ILE A 72 -3.96 -3.73 -10.10
C ILE A 72 -4.50 -3.49 -11.52
N ALA A 73 -4.26 -4.42 -12.43
CA ALA A 73 -4.79 -4.35 -13.79
C ALA A 73 -6.32 -4.46 -13.81
N TRP A 74 -6.90 -5.34 -12.99
CA TRP A 74 -8.36 -5.48 -12.87
C TRP A 74 -9.03 -4.21 -12.35
N LEU A 75 -8.44 -3.57 -11.32
CA LEU A 75 -8.96 -2.31 -10.77
C LEU A 75 -8.91 -1.17 -11.81
N ILE A 76 -7.79 -1.05 -12.52
CA ILE A 76 -7.66 -0.06 -13.61
C ILE A 76 -8.63 -0.38 -14.75
N GLY A 77 -8.78 -1.65 -15.13
CA GLY A 77 -9.76 -2.08 -16.13
C GLY A 77 -11.18 -1.67 -15.77
N LEU A 78 -11.57 -1.89 -14.50
CA LEU A 78 -12.88 -1.49 -14.00
C LEU A 78 -13.08 0.03 -14.04
N THR A 79 -12.14 0.79 -13.50
CA THR A 79 -12.28 2.26 -13.41
C THR A 79 -12.25 2.92 -14.79
N THR A 80 -11.40 2.41 -15.70
CA THR A 80 -11.32 2.96 -17.06
C THR A 80 -12.45 2.49 -17.98
N ALA A 81 -13.09 1.37 -17.71
CA ALA A 81 -14.32 0.95 -18.41
C ALA A 81 -15.50 1.87 -18.07
N LEU A 82 -15.55 2.38 -16.83
CA LEU A 82 -16.63 3.26 -16.37
C LEU A 82 -16.39 4.75 -16.71
N PHE A 83 -15.14 5.23 -16.67
CA PHE A 83 -14.82 6.65 -16.71
C PHE A 83 -13.84 7.04 -17.83
N GLY A 84 -13.51 6.12 -18.74
CA GLY A 84 -12.57 6.37 -19.83
C GLY A 84 -11.10 6.29 -19.38
N ASN A 85 -10.18 6.64 -20.32
CA ASN A 85 -8.75 6.39 -20.15
C ASN A 85 -7.96 7.63 -19.71
N SER A 86 -8.58 8.58 -19.01
CA SER A 86 -7.87 9.72 -18.42
C SER A 86 -6.98 9.28 -17.25
N GLU A 87 -5.95 10.07 -16.94
CA GLU A 87 -5.00 9.77 -15.87
C GLU A 87 -5.70 9.63 -14.51
N TRP A 88 -6.69 10.47 -14.24
CA TRP A 88 -7.47 10.37 -13.00
C TRP A 88 -8.32 9.08 -12.94
N ALA A 89 -8.85 8.61 -14.07
CA ALA A 89 -9.63 7.37 -14.11
C ALA A 89 -8.74 6.14 -13.87
N VAL A 90 -7.52 6.14 -14.41
CA VAL A 90 -6.51 5.11 -14.13
C VAL A 90 -6.18 5.02 -12.63
N ARG A 91 -6.11 6.16 -11.94
CA ARG A 91 -5.75 6.28 -10.52
C ARG A 91 -6.91 6.19 -9.54
N LEU A 92 -8.15 6.21 -10.03
CA LEU A 92 -9.37 6.39 -9.23
C LEU A 92 -9.51 5.37 -8.09
N SER A 93 -9.05 4.13 -8.28
CA SER A 93 -9.11 3.10 -7.25
C SER A 93 -8.37 3.51 -5.97
N SER A 94 -7.28 4.27 -6.06
CA SER A 94 -6.47 4.65 -4.90
C SER A 94 -7.21 5.53 -3.89
N PRO A 95 -7.76 6.70 -4.25
CA PRO A 95 -8.51 7.53 -3.31
C PRO A 95 -9.83 6.90 -2.85
N LEU A 96 -10.35 5.88 -3.54
CA LEU A 96 -11.54 5.13 -3.11
C LEU A 96 -11.23 4.03 -2.10
N LEU A 97 -10.09 3.35 -2.22
CA LEU A 97 -9.74 2.23 -1.33
C LEU A 97 -9.16 2.69 0.01
N HIS A 98 -8.38 3.78 0.06
CA HIS A 98 -7.82 4.29 1.32
C HIS A 98 -8.87 4.65 2.38
N PRO A 99 -10.03 5.29 2.07
CA PRO A 99 -11.14 5.47 2.99
C PRO A 99 -11.65 4.16 3.60
N LEU A 100 -11.76 3.11 2.79
CA LEU A 100 -12.19 1.78 3.25
C LEU A 100 -11.15 1.17 4.21
N VAL A 101 -9.86 1.30 3.93
CA VAL A 101 -8.80 0.88 4.85
C VAL A 101 -8.93 1.59 6.19
N ALA A 102 -9.06 2.92 6.18
CA ALA A 102 -9.23 3.73 7.40
C ALA A 102 -10.46 3.30 8.21
N TYR A 103 -11.57 3.02 7.53
CA TYR A 103 -12.78 2.52 8.17
C TYR A 103 -12.59 1.14 8.79
N VAL A 104 -11.90 0.22 8.11
CA VAL A 104 -11.59 -1.12 8.66
C VAL A 104 -10.67 -1.00 9.87
N ILE A 105 -9.67 -0.12 9.84
CA ILE A 105 -8.81 0.19 11.00
C ILE A 105 -9.66 0.68 12.18
N PHE A 106 -10.59 1.63 11.95
CA PHE A 106 -11.53 2.07 12.97
C PHE A 106 -12.30 0.90 13.57
N ARG A 107 -12.86 0.02 12.74
CA ARG A 107 -13.64 -1.15 13.18
C ARG A 107 -12.79 -2.11 14.00
N THR A 108 -11.57 -2.39 13.58
CA THR A 108 -10.62 -3.25 14.27
C THR A 108 -10.23 -2.68 15.63
N ALA A 109 -9.82 -1.41 15.67
CA ALA A 109 -9.41 -0.75 16.90
C ALA A 109 -10.59 -0.59 17.91
N ARG A 110 -11.80 -0.30 17.39
CA ARG A 110 -13.02 -0.25 18.21
C ARG A 110 -13.35 -1.60 18.83
N PHE A 111 -13.17 -2.69 18.10
CA PHE A 111 -13.40 -4.04 18.61
C PHE A 111 -12.36 -4.43 19.69
N VAL A 112 -11.09 -4.12 19.43
CA VAL A 112 -9.98 -4.50 20.34
C VAL A 112 -9.94 -3.61 21.60
N TYR A 113 -10.28 -2.33 21.47
CA TYR A 113 -10.19 -1.34 22.54
C TYR A 113 -11.49 -0.55 22.73
N ASP A 114 -11.68 0.52 21.94
CA ASP A 114 -12.83 1.42 22.04
C ASP A 114 -12.98 2.34 20.81
N GLY A 115 -14.12 3.04 20.69
CA GLY A 115 -14.41 3.93 19.56
C GLY A 115 -13.48 5.15 19.47
N ARG A 116 -12.99 5.67 20.62
CA ARG A 116 -12.03 6.78 20.64
C ARG A 116 -10.70 6.36 20.06
N THR A 117 -10.16 5.21 20.48
CA THR A 117 -8.94 4.62 19.91
C THR A 117 -9.11 4.37 18.41
N GLY A 118 -10.30 3.87 18.01
CA GLY A 118 -10.62 3.64 16.59
C GLY A 118 -10.56 4.91 15.75
N PHE A 119 -11.15 6.01 16.21
CA PHE A 119 -11.12 7.29 15.51
C PHE A 119 -9.69 7.80 15.31
N TRP A 120 -8.87 7.79 16.36
CA TRP A 120 -7.49 8.25 16.28
C TRP A 120 -6.61 7.32 15.40
N ALA A 121 -6.84 6.01 15.45
CA ALA A 121 -6.15 5.05 14.60
C ALA A 121 -6.47 5.27 13.12
N ALA A 122 -7.75 5.43 12.78
CA ALA A 122 -8.16 5.75 11.42
C ALA A 122 -7.57 7.08 10.94
N GLY A 123 -7.55 8.11 11.81
CA GLY A 123 -6.93 9.40 11.52
C GLY A 123 -5.43 9.30 11.27
N LEU A 124 -4.69 8.57 12.11
CA LEU A 124 -3.24 8.35 11.92
C LEU A 124 -2.91 7.70 10.58
N TYR A 125 -3.64 6.65 10.21
CA TYR A 125 -3.47 6.00 8.92
C TYR A 125 -3.87 6.93 7.76
N PHE A 126 -5.09 7.49 7.85
CA PHE A 126 -5.66 8.22 6.73
C PHE A 126 -4.96 9.55 6.43
N LEU A 127 -4.33 10.15 7.45
CA LEU A 127 -3.62 11.42 7.32
C LEU A 127 -2.09 11.27 7.27
N MET A 128 -1.56 10.03 7.26
CA MET A 128 -0.10 9.85 7.12
C MET A 128 0.39 10.32 5.74
N PRO A 129 1.62 10.87 5.63
CA PRO A 129 2.15 11.43 4.41
C PRO A 129 2.12 10.46 3.22
N ALA A 130 2.43 9.18 3.43
CA ALA A 130 2.39 8.18 2.37
C ALA A 130 0.99 7.98 1.78
N VAL A 131 -0.10 8.10 2.57
CA VAL A 131 -1.47 7.97 2.06
C VAL A 131 -1.89 9.21 1.26
N TRP A 132 -1.33 10.37 1.57
CA TRP A 132 -1.52 11.56 0.74
C TRP A 132 -0.93 11.34 -0.67
N LEU A 133 0.31 10.90 -0.76
CA LEU A 133 0.95 10.60 -2.06
C LEU A 133 0.25 9.44 -2.78
N SER A 134 0.03 8.34 -2.08
CA SER A 134 -0.57 7.12 -2.62
C SER A 134 -2.02 7.32 -3.11
N SER A 135 -2.73 8.35 -2.63
CA SER A 135 -4.06 8.69 -3.14
C SER A 135 -4.02 9.35 -4.52
N GLY A 136 -2.87 9.89 -4.94
CA GLY A 136 -2.65 10.53 -6.25
C GLY A 136 -1.96 9.64 -7.28
N ILE A 137 -1.64 8.39 -6.96
CA ILE A 137 -1.02 7.42 -7.85
C ILE A 137 -1.70 6.06 -7.71
N VAL A 138 -1.63 5.23 -8.74
CA VAL A 138 -2.13 3.84 -8.66
C VAL A 138 -0.98 2.87 -8.45
N SER A 139 -1.09 2.05 -7.40
CA SER A 139 -0.06 1.06 -7.04
C SER A 139 -0.66 -0.21 -6.46
N THR A 140 0.10 -1.30 -6.52
CA THR A 140 -0.27 -2.59 -5.92
C THR A 140 -0.40 -2.54 -4.40
N ASP A 141 0.16 -1.52 -3.74
CA ASP A 141 0.10 -1.36 -2.30
C ASP A 141 -1.31 -1.02 -1.80
N VAL A 142 -2.07 -0.24 -2.56
CA VAL A 142 -3.40 0.21 -2.11
C VAL A 142 -4.39 -0.93 -1.93
N PRO A 143 -4.62 -1.82 -2.92
CA PRO A 143 -5.47 -3.00 -2.70
C PRO A 143 -4.86 -3.99 -1.69
N LEU A 144 -3.54 -4.13 -1.61
CA LEU A 144 -2.88 -4.91 -0.56
C LEU A 144 -3.26 -4.40 0.83
N LEU A 145 -3.20 -3.08 1.07
CA LEU A 145 -3.52 -2.48 2.36
C LEU A 145 -4.98 -2.73 2.77
N LEU A 146 -5.92 -2.66 1.84
CA LEU A 146 -7.31 -3.01 2.13
C LEU A 146 -7.45 -4.48 2.52
N CYS A 147 -6.85 -5.37 1.73
CA CYS A 147 -6.87 -6.81 2.02
C CYS A 147 -6.18 -7.13 3.35
N TRP A 148 -5.04 -6.51 3.64
CA TRP A 148 -4.36 -6.67 4.92
C TRP A 148 -5.20 -6.19 6.09
N ALA A 149 -5.84 -5.03 5.99
CA ALA A 149 -6.72 -4.49 7.02
C ALA A 149 -7.92 -5.42 7.27
N LEU A 150 -8.56 -5.94 6.21
CA LEU A 150 -9.65 -6.90 6.29
C LEU A 150 -9.20 -8.23 6.91
N ALA A 151 -8.03 -8.74 6.52
CA ALA A 151 -7.46 -9.96 7.09
C ALA A 151 -7.15 -9.80 8.58
N LEU A 152 -6.55 -8.66 8.99
CA LEU A 152 -6.28 -8.36 10.39
C LEU A 152 -7.59 -8.19 11.20
N ASN A 153 -8.59 -7.51 10.64
CA ASN A 153 -9.90 -7.39 11.26
C ASN A 153 -10.55 -8.76 11.47
N ALA A 154 -10.53 -9.59 10.43
CA ALA A 154 -11.06 -10.94 10.49
C ALA A 154 -10.29 -11.82 11.48
N PHE A 155 -8.96 -11.72 11.51
CA PHE A 155 -8.08 -12.44 12.43
C PHE A 155 -8.42 -12.16 13.90
N VAL A 156 -8.56 -10.89 14.29
CA VAL A 156 -8.88 -10.54 15.70
C VAL A 156 -10.29 -10.99 16.10
N HIS A 157 -11.25 -10.99 15.18
CA HIS A 157 -12.60 -11.50 15.45
C HIS A 157 -12.62 -13.03 15.49
N LEU A 158 -11.94 -13.69 14.56
CA LEU A 158 -11.85 -15.16 14.49
C LEU A 158 -11.22 -15.73 15.77
N ARG A 159 -10.19 -15.03 16.28
CA ARG A 159 -9.55 -15.37 17.56
C ARG A 159 -10.50 -15.35 18.75
N GLU A 160 -11.40 -14.36 18.81
CA GLU A 160 -12.36 -14.24 19.94
C GLU A 160 -13.60 -15.13 19.75
N THR A 161 -14.15 -15.16 18.56
CA THR A 161 -15.36 -15.91 18.19
C THR A 161 -15.16 -16.61 16.83
N PRO A 162 -14.65 -17.87 16.84
CA PRO A 162 -14.44 -18.63 15.62
C PRO A 162 -15.76 -18.93 14.89
N THR A 163 -16.04 -18.14 13.84
CA THR A 163 -17.21 -18.31 12.98
C THR A 163 -16.80 -18.41 11.51
N VAL A 164 -17.63 -19.06 10.71
CA VAL A 164 -17.41 -19.21 9.24
C VAL A 164 -17.30 -17.83 8.56
N LYS A 165 -18.07 -16.85 9.02
CA LYS A 165 -18.01 -15.48 8.49
C LYS A 165 -16.60 -14.88 8.59
N TRP A 166 -15.99 -14.94 9.77
CA TRP A 166 -14.65 -14.38 9.97
C TRP A 166 -13.56 -15.21 9.30
N ALA A 167 -13.75 -16.51 9.25
CA ALA A 167 -12.88 -17.41 8.51
C ALA A 167 -12.90 -17.10 7.00
N ALA A 168 -14.09 -16.97 6.43
CA ALA A 168 -14.25 -16.62 5.02
C ALA A 168 -13.66 -15.25 4.70
N LEU A 169 -13.93 -14.24 5.52
CA LEU A 169 -13.35 -12.91 5.33
C LEU A 169 -11.81 -12.95 5.42
N MET A 170 -11.24 -13.68 6.36
CA MET A 170 -9.79 -13.83 6.51
C MET A 170 -9.16 -14.51 5.28
N GLY A 171 -9.74 -15.63 4.83
CA GLY A 171 -9.25 -16.38 3.68
C GLY A 171 -9.35 -15.61 2.37
N LEU A 172 -10.51 -15.02 2.10
CA LEU A 172 -10.72 -14.19 0.91
C LEU A 172 -9.80 -12.95 0.92
N ALA A 173 -9.72 -12.24 2.05
CA ALA A 173 -8.84 -11.08 2.16
C ALA A 173 -7.37 -11.45 1.99
N PHE A 174 -6.91 -12.57 2.54
CA PHE A 174 -5.55 -13.05 2.32
C PHE A 174 -5.32 -13.41 0.85
N GLY A 175 -6.22 -14.18 0.23
CA GLY A 175 -6.11 -14.57 -1.17
C GLY A 175 -6.10 -13.36 -2.12
N PHE A 176 -7.04 -12.42 -1.99
CA PHE A 176 -7.04 -11.19 -2.79
C PHE A 176 -5.85 -10.28 -2.48
N GLY A 177 -5.36 -10.29 -1.24
CA GLY A 177 -4.11 -9.62 -0.88
C GLY A 177 -2.90 -10.16 -1.64
N MET A 178 -2.82 -11.49 -1.77
CA MET A 178 -1.80 -12.15 -2.61
C MET A 178 -1.94 -11.78 -4.08
N LEU A 179 -3.17 -11.73 -4.61
CA LEU A 179 -3.44 -11.25 -5.97
C LEU A 179 -3.14 -9.75 -6.16
N SER A 180 -3.00 -8.99 -5.08
CA SER A 180 -2.60 -7.59 -5.11
C SER A 180 -1.07 -7.45 -5.11
N LYS A 181 -0.41 -8.10 -4.16
CA LYS A 181 1.07 -8.08 -4.02
C LYS A 181 1.51 -9.25 -3.12
N TYR A 182 2.54 -9.98 -3.50
CA TYR A 182 3.05 -11.11 -2.71
C TYR A 182 3.62 -10.68 -1.33
N ALA A 183 3.79 -9.39 -1.07
CA ALA A 183 4.06 -8.87 0.27
C ALA A 183 2.96 -9.19 1.30
N MET A 184 1.78 -9.66 0.88
CA MET A 184 0.77 -10.25 1.77
C MET A 184 1.32 -11.44 2.57
N LEU A 185 2.34 -12.15 2.07
CA LEU A 185 3.03 -13.22 2.79
C LEU A 185 3.64 -12.76 4.12
N PHE A 186 3.96 -11.48 4.29
CA PHE A 186 4.47 -10.94 5.57
C PHE A 186 3.43 -11.01 6.70
N PHE A 187 2.17 -11.30 6.38
CA PHE A 187 1.12 -11.60 7.36
C PHE A 187 1.39 -12.92 8.09
N LEU A 188 1.98 -13.91 7.40
CA LEU A 188 2.19 -15.26 7.94
C LEU A 188 3.17 -15.31 9.11
N PRO A 189 4.36 -14.66 9.10
CA PRO A 189 5.25 -14.62 10.25
C PRO A 189 4.60 -14.04 11.51
N ALA A 190 3.83 -12.95 11.37
CA ALA A 190 3.09 -12.37 12.49
C ALA A 190 2.03 -13.35 13.04
N THR A 191 1.30 -14.01 12.13
CA THR A 191 0.29 -15.02 12.48
C THR A 191 0.91 -16.25 13.13
N ALA A 192 2.08 -16.71 12.64
CA ALA A 192 2.81 -17.84 13.20
C ALA A 192 3.31 -17.54 14.63
N LEU A 193 3.87 -16.37 14.86
CA LEU A 193 4.25 -15.92 16.20
C LEU A 193 3.02 -15.82 17.13
N ALA A 194 1.91 -15.29 16.62
CA ALA A 194 0.65 -15.23 17.35
C ALA A 194 0.15 -16.64 17.70
N PHE A 195 0.26 -17.61 16.79
CA PHE A 195 -0.09 -19.01 17.02
C PHE A 195 0.75 -19.63 18.15
N ILE A 196 2.04 -19.36 18.18
CA ILE A 196 2.94 -19.86 19.24
C ILE A 196 2.59 -19.23 20.59
N LEU A 197 2.40 -17.91 20.61
CA LEU A 197 2.28 -17.14 21.84
C LEU A 197 0.87 -17.12 22.44
N ASP A 198 -0.18 -17.37 21.66
CA ASP A 198 -1.57 -17.16 22.09
C ASP A 198 -2.46 -18.40 21.88
N ALA A 199 -2.94 -18.98 22.98
CA ALA A 199 -3.76 -20.19 22.94
C ALA A 199 -5.10 -20.02 22.21
N LYS A 200 -5.71 -18.80 22.26
CA LYS A 200 -6.95 -18.53 21.51
C LYS A 200 -6.69 -18.55 20.01
N THR A 201 -5.60 -17.90 19.57
CA THR A 201 -5.17 -17.93 18.16
C THR A 201 -4.93 -19.36 17.70
N ARG A 202 -4.21 -20.15 18.49
CA ARG A 202 -3.93 -21.55 18.17
C ARG A 202 -5.21 -22.37 18.00
N ARG A 203 -6.17 -22.24 18.92
CA ARG A 203 -7.47 -22.91 18.82
C ARG A 203 -8.26 -22.48 17.60
N ALA A 204 -8.27 -21.19 17.30
CA ALA A 204 -9.00 -20.64 16.15
C ALA A 204 -8.41 -21.14 14.82
N LEU A 205 -7.09 -21.14 14.68
CA LEU A 205 -6.43 -21.57 13.45
C LEU A 205 -6.44 -23.10 13.25
N LEU A 206 -6.43 -23.89 14.32
CA LEU A 206 -6.56 -25.36 14.24
C LEU A 206 -8.01 -25.85 14.15
N SER A 207 -8.99 -24.93 14.17
CA SER A 207 -10.42 -25.27 14.03
C SER A 207 -10.82 -25.49 12.57
N ARG A 208 -12.06 -25.99 12.37
CA ARG A 208 -12.68 -26.07 11.04
C ARG A 208 -12.73 -24.69 10.36
N GLN A 209 -12.89 -23.64 11.12
CA GLN A 209 -12.90 -22.25 10.63
C GLN A 209 -11.51 -21.83 10.11
N GLY A 210 -10.44 -22.21 10.82
CA GLY A 210 -9.07 -22.00 10.32
C GLY A 210 -8.82 -22.73 9.00
N LEU A 211 -9.28 -23.98 8.89
CA LEU A 211 -9.22 -24.72 7.61
C LEU A 211 -10.04 -24.03 6.52
N THR A 212 -11.24 -23.53 6.83
CA THR A 212 -12.05 -22.76 5.87
C THR A 212 -11.30 -21.55 5.35
N ALA A 213 -10.63 -20.79 6.23
CA ALA A 213 -9.83 -19.64 5.81
C ALA A 213 -8.68 -20.05 4.89
N LEU A 214 -7.96 -21.12 5.20
CA LEU A 214 -6.88 -21.64 4.35
C LEU A 214 -7.38 -22.08 2.98
N LEU A 215 -8.48 -22.87 2.93
CA LEU A 215 -9.04 -23.35 1.68
C LEU A 215 -9.53 -22.20 0.78
N LEU A 216 -10.19 -21.18 1.34
CA LEU A 216 -10.63 -20.02 0.57
C LEU A 216 -9.45 -19.18 0.07
N ALA A 217 -8.40 -19.01 0.87
CA ALA A 217 -7.18 -18.34 0.43
C ALA A 217 -6.53 -19.09 -0.75
N GLY A 218 -6.42 -20.43 -0.64
CA GLY A 218 -5.90 -21.28 -1.72
C GLY A 218 -6.77 -21.22 -2.99
N LEU A 219 -8.09 -21.27 -2.84
CA LEU A 219 -9.02 -21.20 -3.97
C LEU A 219 -8.88 -19.87 -4.74
N VAL A 220 -8.80 -18.75 -4.05
CA VAL A 220 -8.59 -17.42 -4.68
C VAL A 220 -7.24 -17.35 -5.39
N MET A 221 -6.20 -17.95 -4.81
CA MET A 221 -4.85 -17.96 -5.37
C MET A 221 -4.67 -18.95 -6.54
N ALA A 222 -5.45 -20.01 -6.59
CA ALA A 222 -5.26 -21.09 -7.54
C ALA A 222 -5.15 -20.65 -9.01
N PRO A 223 -6.01 -19.77 -9.54
CA PRO A 223 -5.88 -19.32 -10.93
C PRO A 223 -4.54 -18.61 -11.21
N ASN A 224 -4.06 -17.78 -10.27
CA ASN A 224 -2.77 -17.10 -10.42
C ASN A 224 -1.59 -18.09 -10.34
N MET A 225 -1.67 -19.11 -9.50
CA MET A 225 -0.65 -20.17 -9.45
C MET A 225 -0.60 -20.97 -10.74
N VAL A 226 -1.76 -21.33 -11.29
CA VAL A 226 -1.86 -22.01 -12.60
C VAL A 226 -1.30 -21.12 -13.71
N TRP A 227 -1.61 -19.82 -13.69
CA TRP A 227 -1.04 -18.86 -14.65
C TRP A 227 0.49 -18.82 -14.56
N ASN A 228 1.04 -18.67 -13.34
CA ASN A 228 2.50 -18.67 -13.13
C ASN A 228 3.15 -19.96 -13.63
N ALA A 229 2.55 -21.12 -13.35
CA ALA A 229 3.09 -22.41 -13.80
C ALA A 229 3.11 -22.54 -15.35
N ARG A 230 2.16 -21.88 -16.04
CA ARG A 230 2.11 -21.86 -17.52
C ARG A 230 3.02 -20.80 -18.15
N HIS A 231 3.53 -19.84 -17.35
CA HIS A 231 4.37 -18.73 -17.80
C HIS A 231 5.74 -18.73 -17.11
N ASP A 232 6.34 -19.92 -16.91
CA ASP A 232 7.68 -20.11 -16.35
C ASP A 232 7.90 -19.38 -15.01
N PHE A 233 6.84 -19.28 -14.20
CA PHE A 233 6.84 -18.54 -12.93
C PHE A 233 7.32 -17.08 -13.06
N ALA A 234 6.98 -16.42 -14.14
CA ALA A 234 7.48 -15.10 -14.50
C ALA A 234 7.32 -14.07 -13.35
N THR A 235 6.12 -13.96 -12.75
CA THR A 235 5.88 -13.01 -11.64
C THR A 235 6.68 -13.36 -10.39
N LEU A 236 6.78 -14.65 -10.07
CA LEU A 236 7.54 -15.12 -8.91
C LEU A 236 9.04 -14.87 -9.09
N ASN A 237 9.58 -15.26 -10.24
CA ASN A 237 10.99 -15.09 -10.59
C ASN A 237 11.36 -13.59 -10.60
N HIS A 238 10.51 -12.74 -11.16
CA HIS A 238 10.72 -11.29 -11.11
C HIS A 238 10.69 -10.75 -9.66
N THR A 239 9.81 -11.27 -8.82
CA THR A 239 9.74 -10.86 -7.40
C THR A 239 11.00 -11.27 -6.63
N ILE A 240 11.50 -12.49 -6.85
CA ILE A 240 12.76 -12.98 -6.26
C ILE A 240 13.95 -12.17 -6.79
N ALA A 241 14.01 -11.92 -8.11
CA ALA A 241 15.07 -11.12 -8.70
C ALA A 241 15.12 -9.67 -8.17
N ASN A 242 13.96 -9.10 -7.82
CA ASN A 242 13.91 -7.76 -7.21
C ASN A 242 14.51 -7.70 -5.79
N ALA A 243 14.58 -8.82 -5.07
CA ALA A 243 15.27 -8.89 -3.78
C ALA A 243 16.79 -8.70 -3.95
N ASN A 244 17.33 -8.92 -5.16
CA ASN A 244 18.70 -8.61 -5.59
C ASN A 244 19.77 -9.04 -4.56
N LEU A 245 19.67 -10.28 -4.09
CA LEU A 245 20.54 -10.85 -3.06
C LEU A 245 21.95 -11.22 -3.60
N GLU A 246 22.49 -10.47 -4.57
CA GLU A 246 23.76 -10.76 -5.23
C GLU A 246 24.95 -10.12 -4.51
N LYS A 247 26.02 -10.92 -4.39
CA LYS A 247 27.46 -10.70 -4.13
C LYS A 247 27.93 -9.86 -2.92
N ASP A 248 27.51 -8.65 -2.74
CA ASP A 248 27.83 -7.87 -1.52
C ASP A 248 26.68 -7.97 -0.54
N ARG A 249 26.85 -8.69 0.57
CA ARG A 249 25.76 -9.11 1.43
C ARG A 249 25.51 -8.21 2.65
N PHE A 250 26.09 -7.02 2.69
CA PHE A 250 25.98 -6.20 3.89
C PHE A 250 25.95 -4.70 3.56
N HIS A 251 24.74 -4.13 3.58
CA HIS A 251 24.49 -2.74 3.20
C HIS A 251 23.90 -1.91 4.35
N PRO A 252 24.66 -1.57 5.40
CA PRO A 252 24.14 -0.82 6.54
C PRO A 252 23.62 0.59 6.15
N GLY A 253 24.15 1.18 5.08
CA GLY A 253 23.65 2.44 4.52
C GLY A 253 22.24 2.34 3.98
N GLU A 254 21.91 1.26 3.26
CA GLU A 254 20.56 1.00 2.76
C GLU A 254 19.56 0.76 3.91
N LEU A 255 19.98 0.01 4.95
CA LEU A 255 19.17 -0.16 6.16
C LEU A 255 18.90 1.19 6.84
N PHE A 256 19.93 2.03 7.00
CA PHE A 256 19.76 3.36 7.60
C PHE A 256 18.82 4.23 6.76
N GLN A 257 19.01 4.26 5.43
CA GLN A 257 18.14 5.00 4.51
C GLN A 257 16.70 4.50 4.57
N PHE A 258 16.50 3.18 4.61
CA PHE A 258 15.17 2.60 4.78
C PHE A 258 14.51 3.06 6.08
N LEU A 259 15.20 2.96 7.23
CA LEU A 259 14.66 3.34 8.53
C LEU A 259 14.34 4.85 8.61
N ILE A 260 15.22 5.72 8.09
CA ILE A 260 14.96 7.16 8.02
C ILE A 260 13.78 7.48 7.11
N SER A 261 13.64 6.78 5.99
CA SER A 261 12.51 6.99 5.09
C SER A 261 11.15 6.70 5.74
N GLN A 262 11.09 5.81 6.76
CA GLN A 262 9.87 5.52 7.49
C GLN A 262 9.34 6.74 8.27
N LEU A 263 10.22 7.68 8.64
CA LEU A 263 9.80 8.96 9.21
C LEU A 263 8.99 9.80 8.20
N GLY A 264 9.30 9.70 6.92
CA GLY A 264 8.53 10.31 5.83
C GLY A 264 7.25 9.57 5.48
N VAL A 265 7.22 8.24 5.65
CA VAL A 265 6.05 7.40 5.32
C VAL A 265 4.92 7.57 6.32
N PHE A 266 5.20 7.36 7.61
CA PHE A 266 4.18 7.40 8.68
C PHE A 266 4.11 8.75 9.41
N GLY A 267 5.10 9.61 9.20
CA GLY A 267 5.33 10.85 9.91
C GLY A 267 6.29 10.67 11.09
N PRO A 268 7.19 11.65 11.34
CA PRO A 268 8.30 11.46 12.28
C PRO A 268 7.85 11.10 13.68
N VAL A 269 6.95 11.90 14.24
CA VAL A 269 6.42 11.67 15.60
C VAL A 269 5.60 10.38 15.67
N SER A 270 4.74 10.13 14.67
CA SER A 270 3.90 8.95 14.61
C SER A 270 4.72 7.67 14.52
N PHE A 271 5.80 7.65 13.72
CA PHE A 271 6.68 6.49 13.59
C PHE A 271 7.43 6.17 14.89
N LEU A 272 8.01 7.18 15.53
CA LEU A 272 8.70 6.97 16.80
C LEU A 272 7.75 6.48 17.91
N MET A 273 6.54 7.04 17.98
CA MET A 273 5.50 6.56 18.89
C MET A 273 5.08 5.12 18.58
N MET A 274 4.96 4.76 17.31
CA MET A 274 4.63 3.41 16.89
C MET A 274 5.72 2.42 17.31
N MET A 275 6.98 2.75 17.08
CA MET A 275 8.11 1.89 17.47
C MET A 275 8.15 1.68 18.99
N PHE A 276 7.95 2.76 19.77
CA PHE A 276 7.83 2.66 21.22
C PHE A 276 6.66 1.74 21.60
N ALA A 277 5.48 1.93 21.01
CA ALA A 277 4.29 1.13 21.30
C ALA A 277 4.46 -0.34 20.93
N ALA A 278 5.12 -0.64 19.81
CA ALA A 278 5.37 -2.01 19.36
C ALA A 278 6.37 -2.73 20.30
N VAL A 279 7.50 -2.08 20.63
CA VAL A 279 8.49 -2.64 21.55
C VAL A 279 7.90 -2.83 22.96
N TRP A 280 7.12 -1.85 23.44
CA TRP A 280 6.43 -1.97 24.73
C TRP A 280 5.40 -3.11 24.71
N GLY A 281 4.69 -3.29 23.59
CA GLY A 281 3.70 -4.35 23.39
C GLY A 281 4.26 -5.77 23.52
N VAL A 282 5.50 -6.02 23.08
CA VAL A 282 6.11 -7.36 23.14
C VAL A 282 6.83 -7.66 24.47
N ARG A 283 7.06 -6.66 25.32
CA ARG A 283 7.77 -6.83 26.61
C ARG A 283 6.98 -7.57 27.70
N GLY A 284 5.84 -8.21 27.37
CA GLY A 284 5.16 -9.21 28.22
C GLY A 284 4.29 -8.67 29.36
N LYS A 285 4.34 -7.38 29.69
CA LYS A 285 3.49 -6.73 30.71
C LYS A 285 2.22 -6.08 30.12
N SER A 286 2.04 -6.14 28.80
CA SER A 286 0.89 -5.55 28.11
C SER A 286 -0.24 -6.57 27.94
N ARG A 287 -1.44 -6.06 27.59
CA ARG A 287 -2.56 -6.92 27.20
C ARG A 287 -2.19 -7.77 25.99
N ARG A 288 -2.69 -8.99 25.93
CA ARG A 288 -2.39 -9.94 24.83
C ARG A 288 -2.70 -9.34 23.44
N GLU A 289 -3.80 -8.59 23.32
CA GLU A 289 -4.19 -7.91 22.07
C GLU A 289 -3.13 -6.90 21.61
N THR A 290 -2.52 -6.17 22.55
CA THR A 290 -1.43 -5.24 22.27
C THR A 290 -0.20 -5.97 21.75
N THR A 291 0.16 -7.11 22.38
CA THR A 291 1.25 -7.96 21.89
C THR A 291 0.98 -8.47 20.47
N LEU A 292 -0.22 -8.98 20.21
CA LEU A 292 -0.58 -9.49 18.88
C LEU A 292 -0.47 -8.40 17.81
N LEU A 293 -1.02 -7.20 18.04
CA LEU A 293 -0.87 -6.08 17.11
C LEU A 293 0.59 -5.67 16.91
N ALA A 294 1.42 -5.73 17.96
CA ALA A 294 2.86 -5.46 17.85
C ALA A 294 3.58 -6.45 16.92
N LEU A 295 3.16 -7.71 16.88
CA LEU A 295 3.71 -8.69 15.93
C LEU A 295 3.41 -8.30 14.48
N PHE A 296 2.19 -7.78 14.19
CA PHE A 296 1.83 -7.30 12.86
C PHE A 296 2.49 -5.95 12.48
N VAL A 297 3.08 -5.25 13.43
CA VAL A 297 3.97 -4.10 13.17
C VAL A 297 5.39 -4.59 12.90
N LEU A 298 5.92 -5.41 13.81
CA LEU A 298 7.35 -5.76 13.82
C LEU A 298 7.70 -6.73 12.69
N ALA A 299 6.84 -7.70 12.35
CA ALA A 299 7.17 -8.69 11.33
C ALA A 299 7.46 -8.07 9.96
N PRO A 300 6.60 -7.22 9.35
CA PRO A 300 6.93 -6.57 8.09
C PRO A 300 8.14 -5.65 8.19
N LEU A 301 8.27 -4.87 9.27
CA LEU A 301 9.40 -3.96 9.45
C LEU A 301 10.73 -4.71 9.56
N LEU A 302 10.78 -5.79 10.34
CA LEU A 302 12.00 -6.60 10.52
C LEU A 302 12.40 -7.32 9.23
N ILE A 303 11.43 -7.90 8.51
CA ILE A 303 11.69 -8.58 7.23
C ILE A 303 12.30 -7.59 6.23
N ILE A 304 11.68 -6.44 6.06
CA ILE A 304 12.17 -5.45 5.09
C ILE A 304 13.46 -4.76 5.57
N SER A 305 13.65 -4.58 6.89
CA SER A 305 14.93 -4.11 7.42
C SER A 305 16.06 -5.10 7.16
N LEU A 306 15.79 -6.40 7.26
CA LEU A 306 16.75 -7.44 6.90
C LEU A 306 17.04 -7.43 5.40
N GLU A 307 16.01 -7.28 4.56
CA GLU A 307 16.18 -7.15 3.12
C GLU A 307 17.02 -5.91 2.76
N ALA A 308 16.75 -4.75 3.39
CA ALA A 308 17.55 -3.54 3.23
C ALA A 308 19.01 -3.74 3.62
N LEU A 309 19.26 -4.48 4.70
CA LEU A 309 20.62 -4.80 5.17
C LEU A 309 21.38 -5.72 4.20
N LEU A 310 20.66 -6.66 3.56
CA LEU A 310 21.24 -7.67 2.66
C LEU A 310 21.28 -7.21 1.19
N SER A 311 20.52 -6.17 0.84
CA SER A 311 20.42 -5.65 -0.52
C SER A 311 19.99 -4.17 -0.49
N ARG A 312 18.71 -3.91 -0.77
CA ARG A 312 18.06 -2.59 -0.75
C ARG A 312 16.58 -2.75 -0.42
N ALA A 313 15.95 -1.69 0.08
CA ALA A 313 14.50 -1.67 0.25
C ALA A 313 13.91 -0.29 -0.08
N ASN A 314 12.74 -0.31 -0.74
CA ASN A 314 11.99 0.91 -0.96
C ASN A 314 11.16 1.25 0.31
N ALA A 315 10.97 2.55 0.55
CA ALA A 315 10.27 3.06 1.73
C ALA A 315 8.87 2.45 1.94
N ASN A 316 8.14 2.16 0.86
CA ASN A 316 6.77 1.62 0.91
C ASN A 316 6.68 0.10 1.12
N TRP A 317 7.80 -0.64 1.16
CA TRP A 317 7.71 -2.11 1.23
C TRP A 317 7.19 -2.61 2.57
N ALA A 318 7.40 -1.86 3.66
CA ALA A 318 6.87 -2.20 4.99
C ALA A 318 5.52 -1.54 5.32
N VAL A 319 4.82 -0.95 4.34
CA VAL A 319 3.62 -0.12 4.56
C VAL A 319 2.48 -0.86 5.28
N THR A 320 2.40 -2.18 5.18
CA THR A 320 1.42 -3.02 5.89
C THR A 320 1.55 -2.95 7.41
N ALA A 321 2.75 -2.66 7.94
CA ALA A 321 2.99 -2.46 9.37
C ALA A 321 2.15 -1.33 9.96
N TYR A 322 1.83 -0.31 9.17
CA TYR A 322 1.14 0.90 9.64
C TYR A 322 -0.36 0.68 9.91
N ILE A 323 -0.95 -0.42 9.45
CA ILE A 323 -2.34 -0.78 9.77
C ILE A 323 -2.45 -1.11 11.27
N ALA A 324 -1.70 -2.08 11.76
CA ALA A 324 -1.63 -2.38 13.19
C ALA A 324 -0.93 -1.26 13.96
N GLY A 325 0.07 -0.63 13.36
CA GLY A 325 0.83 0.48 13.90
C GLY A 325 -0.03 1.68 14.26
N SER A 326 -0.97 2.06 13.41
CA SER A 326 -1.93 3.15 13.70
C SER A 326 -2.79 2.84 14.93
N ILE A 327 -3.22 1.59 15.10
CA ILE A 327 -4.01 1.15 16.25
C ILE A 327 -3.20 1.24 17.55
N LEU A 328 -1.96 0.73 17.53
CA LEU A 328 -1.08 0.77 18.69
C LEU A 328 -0.68 2.20 19.06
N THR A 329 -0.31 3.00 18.08
CA THR A 329 0.07 4.41 18.28
C THR A 329 -1.09 5.20 18.89
N ALA A 330 -2.31 5.01 18.38
CA ALA A 330 -3.50 5.62 18.92
C ALA A 330 -3.76 5.19 20.37
N ARG A 331 -3.70 3.89 20.66
CA ARG A 331 -3.94 3.34 22.01
C ARG A 331 -2.97 3.87 23.04
N ILE A 332 -1.67 3.75 22.75
CA ILE A 332 -0.60 4.16 23.67
C ILE A 332 -0.52 5.69 23.77
N GLY A 333 -0.63 6.38 22.64
CA GLY A 333 -0.62 7.84 22.61
C GLY A 333 -1.75 8.47 23.44
N LEU A 334 -2.97 7.93 23.33
CA LEU A 334 -4.10 8.40 24.14
C LEU A 334 -3.92 8.12 25.63
N ALA A 335 -3.25 7.03 25.99
CA ALA A 335 -3.06 6.63 27.38
C ALA A 335 -1.92 7.36 28.07
N ILE A 336 -0.81 7.63 27.38
CA ILE A 336 0.45 8.12 27.97
C ILE A 336 0.77 9.54 27.54
N VAL A 337 0.69 9.86 26.25
CA VAL A 337 1.18 11.14 25.68
C VAL A 337 0.17 11.77 24.68
N PRO A 338 -1.04 12.10 25.12
CA PRO A 338 -2.10 12.57 24.22
C PRO A 338 -1.76 13.89 23.50
N ARG A 339 -0.92 14.75 24.08
CA ARG A 339 -0.45 15.97 23.42
C ARG A 339 0.48 15.65 22.26
N LEU A 340 1.39 14.69 22.44
CA LEU A 340 2.33 14.26 21.41
C LEU A 340 1.60 13.54 20.24
N LEU A 341 0.58 12.72 20.55
CA LEU A 341 -0.29 12.11 19.55
C LEU A 341 -0.97 13.16 18.68
N LYS A 342 -1.54 14.21 19.30
CA LYS A 342 -2.17 15.32 18.55
C LYS A 342 -1.14 16.07 17.70
N ALA A 343 0.02 16.39 18.26
CA ALA A 343 1.10 17.07 17.53
C ALA A 343 1.56 16.25 16.32
N GLY A 344 1.75 14.93 16.48
CA GLY A 344 2.12 14.02 15.41
C GLY A 344 1.06 13.98 14.30
N LEU A 345 -0.23 13.95 14.65
CA LEU A 345 -1.30 13.97 13.67
C LEU A 345 -1.34 15.31 12.89
N TRP A 346 -1.19 16.44 13.58
CA TRP A 346 -1.12 17.75 12.92
C TRP A 346 0.10 17.87 12.00
N LEU A 347 1.25 17.35 12.42
CA LEU A 347 2.45 17.31 11.58
C LEU A 347 2.19 16.47 10.31
N ASN A 348 1.51 15.34 10.43
CA ASN A 348 1.11 14.52 9.28
C ASN A 348 0.18 15.28 8.33
N VAL A 349 -0.78 16.04 8.87
CA VAL A 349 -1.66 16.89 8.04
C VAL A 349 -0.85 17.95 7.30
N ILE A 350 0.07 18.62 7.96
CA ILE A 350 0.93 19.66 7.35
C ILE A 350 1.78 19.03 6.24
N LEU A 351 2.51 17.95 6.54
CA LEU A 351 3.36 17.27 5.56
C LEU A 351 2.54 16.73 4.38
N GLY A 352 1.39 16.12 4.66
CA GLY A 352 0.49 15.63 3.63
C GLY A 352 -0.08 16.74 2.75
N SER A 353 -0.44 17.89 3.34
CA SER A 353 -0.91 19.06 2.58
C SER A 353 0.18 19.66 1.69
N ILE A 354 1.43 19.72 2.15
CA ILE A 354 2.57 20.15 1.33
C ILE A 354 2.75 19.21 0.13
N LEU A 355 2.69 17.90 0.35
CA LEU A 355 2.81 16.89 -0.72
C LEU A 355 1.65 16.99 -1.72
N ALA A 356 0.41 17.17 -1.24
CA ALA A 356 -0.75 17.36 -2.10
C ALA A 356 -0.65 18.65 -2.92
N LEU A 357 -0.21 19.75 -2.30
CA LEU A 357 -0.02 21.03 -2.99
C LEU A 357 1.08 20.93 -4.06
N ALA A 358 2.19 20.26 -3.75
CA ALA A 358 3.26 20.02 -4.72
C ALA A 358 2.81 19.14 -5.91
N ALA A 359 1.90 18.19 -5.69
CA ALA A 359 1.32 17.37 -6.76
C ALA A 359 0.31 18.16 -7.63
N LEU A 360 -0.44 19.09 -7.04
CA LEU A 360 -1.38 19.95 -7.74
C LEU A 360 -0.70 21.10 -8.48
N LEU A 361 0.35 21.64 -7.88
CA LEU A 361 1.12 22.76 -8.41
C LEU A 361 2.60 22.32 -8.57
N PRO A 362 2.95 21.59 -9.63
CA PRO A 362 4.31 21.07 -9.79
C PRO A 362 5.40 22.16 -9.79
N GLY A 363 5.08 23.38 -10.22
CA GLY A 363 5.98 24.54 -10.11
C GLY A 363 6.31 24.96 -8.67
N PHE A 364 5.45 24.62 -7.70
CA PHE A 364 5.74 24.80 -6.27
C PHE A 364 6.87 23.88 -5.79
N ALA A 365 6.89 22.63 -6.26
CA ALA A 365 8.02 21.72 -5.97
C ALA A 365 9.34 22.24 -6.58
N ASP A 366 9.28 22.82 -7.78
CA ASP A 366 10.44 23.44 -8.44
C ASP A 366 10.99 24.62 -7.61
N GLN A 367 10.11 25.49 -7.09
CA GLN A 367 10.49 26.61 -6.21
C GLN A 367 11.10 26.14 -4.88
N LEU A 368 10.70 24.98 -4.39
CA LEU A 368 11.31 24.35 -3.21
C LEU A 368 12.63 23.61 -3.49
N GLY A 369 13.20 23.76 -4.70
CA GLY A 369 14.42 23.07 -5.11
C GLY A 369 14.23 21.57 -5.39
N GLN A 370 12.98 21.11 -5.51
CA GLN A 370 12.61 19.72 -5.72
C GLN A 370 12.13 19.44 -7.16
N ALA A 371 12.74 20.07 -8.17
CA ALA A 371 12.38 19.91 -9.57
C ALA A 371 12.36 18.45 -10.06
N ASN A 372 13.17 17.59 -9.44
CA ASN A 372 13.23 16.16 -9.75
C ASN A 372 12.08 15.33 -9.13
N ALA A 373 11.31 15.86 -8.18
CA ALA A 373 10.31 15.09 -7.43
C ALA A 373 9.26 14.46 -8.37
N PHE A 374 8.82 15.20 -9.38
CA PHE A 374 7.79 14.77 -10.33
C PHE A 374 8.31 14.59 -11.78
N LYS A 375 9.62 14.51 -11.99
CA LYS A 375 10.20 14.44 -13.34
C LYS A 375 9.69 13.27 -14.20
N ARG A 376 9.33 12.15 -13.57
CA ARG A 376 8.80 10.96 -14.27
C ARG A 376 7.30 11.03 -14.56
N LEU A 377 6.61 12.05 -14.05
CA LEU A 377 5.18 12.29 -14.21
C LEU A 377 4.89 13.50 -15.12
N ARG A 378 5.93 14.12 -15.68
CA ARG A 378 5.82 15.38 -16.45
C ARG A 378 6.37 15.19 -17.85
N GLY A 379 5.77 15.93 -18.81
CA GLY A 379 6.31 16.05 -20.16
C GLY A 379 5.95 14.94 -21.14
N TRP A 380 5.26 13.88 -20.74
CA TRP A 380 4.94 12.77 -21.62
C TRP A 380 4.03 13.13 -22.80
N PRO A 381 2.96 13.95 -22.66
CA PRO A 381 2.19 14.43 -23.78
C PRO A 381 3.02 15.25 -24.78
N GLN A 382 3.93 16.10 -24.27
CA GLN A 382 4.86 16.90 -25.10
C GLN A 382 5.88 16.01 -25.82
N THR A 383 6.42 15.01 -25.13
CA THR A 383 7.34 14.04 -25.71
C THR A 383 6.67 13.23 -26.81
N GLU A 384 5.44 12.76 -26.61
CA GLU A 384 4.64 12.10 -27.66
C GLU A 384 4.45 13.01 -28.87
N THR A 385 4.07 14.27 -28.64
CA THR A 385 3.84 15.22 -29.72
C THR A 385 5.11 15.47 -30.55
N ALA A 386 6.26 15.68 -29.90
CA ALA A 386 7.53 15.88 -30.57
C ALA A 386 7.96 14.65 -31.38
N LEU A 387 7.83 13.44 -30.78
CA LEU A 387 8.15 12.20 -31.50
C LEU A 387 7.20 11.94 -32.67
N ARG A 388 5.91 12.25 -32.53
CA ARG A 388 4.93 12.12 -33.59
C ARG A 388 5.28 13.01 -34.79
N GLU A 389 5.74 14.24 -34.53
CA GLU A 389 6.19 15.13 -35.60
C GLU A 389 7.40 14.60 -36.32
N ILE A 390 8.42 14.12 -35.59
CA ILE A 390 9.62 13.46 -36.18
C ILE A 390 9.22 12.25 -37.04
N VAL A 391 8.30 11.42 -36.55
CA VAL A 391 7.83 10.23 -37.26
C VAL A 391 7.11 10.61 -38.56
N ARG A 392 6.34 11.71 -38.55
CA ARG A 392 5.64 12.21 -39.76
C ARG A 392 6.59 12.81 -40.80
N GLN A 393 7.65 13.48 -40.38
CA GLN A 393 8.64 14.07 -41.28
C GLN A 393 9.50 13.00 -41.99
N GLY A 394 9.67 11.83 -41.32
CA GLY A 394 10.56 10.79 -41.85
C GLY A 394 12.04 11.18 -41.75
N TYR A 395 12.90 10.42 -42.42
CA TYR A 395 14.33 10.68 -42.52
C TYR A 395 14.81 10.51 -43.95
N ASN A 396 15.46 11.52 -44.49
CA ASN A 396 15.93 11.54 -45.89
C ASN A 396 14.85 11.13 -46.91
N GLY A 397 13.63 11.59 -46.75
CA GLY A 397 12.48 11.25 -47.62
C GLY A 397 11.91 9.84 -47.44
N GLN A 398 12.38 9.10 -46.45
CA GLN A 398 11.87 7.76 -46.14
C GLN A 398 11.03 7.79 -44.85
N ALA A 399 9.91 7.08 -44.87
CA ALA A 399 9.08 6.91 -43.69
C ALA A 399 9.68 5.92 -42.69
N PHE A 400 9.55 6.18 -41.40
CA PHE A 400 9.94 5.22 -40.36
C PHE A 400 9.01 4.00 -40.37
N GLN A 401 9.61 2.82 -40.26
CA GLN A 401 8.89 1.56 -40.21
C GLN A 401 8.51 1.14 -38.76
N ALA A 402 9.23 1.63 -37.77
CA ALA A 402 8.96 1.41 -36.36
C ALA A 402 9.61 2.51 -35.50
N VAL A 403 9.06 2.74 -34.32
CA VAL A 403 9.73 3.45 -33.22
C VAL A 403 10.16 2.41 -32.21
N ALA A 404 11.44 2.36 -31.84
CA ALA A 404 11.98 1.40 -30.89
C ALA A 404 12.56 2.11 -29.66
N THR A 405 12.33 1.53 -28.48
CA THR A 405 12.94 1.97 -27.22
C THR A 405 13.44 0.77 -26.42
N ASP A 406 14.56 0.92 -25.73
CA ASP A 406 15.12 -0.08 -24.80
C ASP A 406 14.67 0.13 -23.34
N ASN A 407 13.94 1.20 -23.07
CA ASN A 407 13.43 1.52 -21.74
C ASN A 407 11.95 1.16 -21.63
N ARG A 408 11.65 0.20 -20.77
CA ARG A 408 10.29 -0.28 -20.49
C ARG A 408 9.32 0.85 -20.09
N LEU A 409 9.75 1.76 -19.22
CA LEU A 409 8.87 2.85 -18.74
C LEU A 409 8.52 3.79 -19.88
N VAL A 410 9.51 4.18 -20.71
CA VAL A 410 9.30 5.02 -21.89
C VAL A 410 8.36 4.34 -22.89
N PHE A 411 8.51 3.03 -23.11
CA PHE A 411 7.62 2.26 -23.97
C PHE A 411 6.16 2.38 -23.53
N TYR A 412 5.87 2.13 -22.25
CA TYR A 412 4.50 2.15 -21.76
C TYR A 412 3.90 3.55 -21.70
N ASP A 413 4.69 4.58 -21.38
CA ASP A 413 4.23 5.97 -21.45
C ASP A 413 3.87 6.38 -22.88
N LEU A 414 4.73 6.12 -23.86
CA LEU A 414 4.46 6.39 -25.28
C LEU A 414 3.26 5.60 -25.81
N ASN A 415 3.07 4.37 -25.34
CA ASN A 415 1.90 3.55 -25.67
C ASN A 415 0.61 4.16 -25.10
N TYR A 416 0.61 4.58 -23.84
CA TYR A 416 -0.54 5.21 -23.19
C TYR A 416 -0.94 6.51 -23.89
N TYR A 417 0.02 7.40 -24.19
CA TYR A 417 -0.23 8.66 -24.91
C TYR A 417 -0.49 8.45 -26.41
N GLY A 418 -0.39 7.21 -26.89
CA GLY A 418 -0.92 6.78 -28.18
C GLY A 418 -0.03 7.08 -29.38
N LEU A 419 1.30 7.10 -29.23
CA LEU A 419 2.23 7.35 -30.34
C LEU A 419 1.96 6.42 -31.54
N ALA A 420 1.91 5.11 -31.32
CA ALA A 420 1.67 4.15 -32.40
C ALA A 420 0.28 4.35 -33.05
N ARG A 421 -0.77 4.57 -32.24
CA ARG A 421 -2.13 4.78 -32.75
C ARG A 421 -2.28 6.07 -33.56
N LYS A 422 -1.56 7.14 -33.18
CA LYS A 422 -1.62 8.45 -33.85
C LYS A 422 -0.73 8.56 -35.08
N THR A 423 0.33 7.75 -35.17
CA THR A 423 1.27 7.77 -36.31
C THR A 423 1.00 6.66 -37.31
N GLY A 424 0.36 5.56 -36.91
CA GLY A 424 0.28 4.33 -37.68
C GLY A 424 1.59 3.52 -37.71
N VAL A 425 2.64 3.99 -37.03
CA VAL A 425 3.95 3.34 -36.97
C VAL A 425 4.06 2.51 -35.69
N PRO A 426 4.40 1.22 -35.76
CA PRO A 426 4.46 0.35 -34.59
C PRO A 426 5.52 0.80 -33.58
N LEU A 427 5.13 0.81 -32.30
CA LEU A 427 6.04 1.01 -31.17
C LEU A 427 6.59 -0.35 -30.75
N LYS A 428 7.92 -0.50 -30.69
CA LYS A 428 8.60 -1.76 -30.36
C LYS A 428 9.52 -1.56 -29.15
N MET A 429 9.61 -2.61 -28.33
CA MET A 429 10.61 -2.66 -27.25
C MET A 429 11.85 -3.40 -27.76
N TRP A 430 13.00 -2.75 -27.64
CA TRP A 430 14.29 -3.35 -27.94
C TRP A 430 14.80 -4.09 -26.72
N LEU A 431 14.91 -5.41 -26.81
CA LEU A 431 15.40 -6.24 -25.71
C LEU A 431 16.81 -6.72 -26.03
N LYS A 432 17.76 -6.52 -25.10
CA LYS A 432 19.14 -7.01 -25.22
C LYS A 432 19.26 -8.53 -25.05
N ARG A 433 18.24 -9.20 -24.51
CA ARG A 433 18.17 -10.66 -24.30
C ARG A 433 16.79 -11.16 -24.67
N LYS A 434 16.69 -12.39 -25.21
CA LYS A 434 15.42 -13.12 -25.33
C LYS A 434 14.90 -13.39 -23.92
N GLY A 435 13.93 -12.66 -23.50
CA GLY A 435 13.27 -12.81 -22.21
C GLY A 435 12.05 -11.89 -22.19
N ALA A 436 10.93 -12.42 -21.77
CA ALA A 436 9.66 -11.70 -21.76
C ALA A 436 9.71 -10.44 -20.89
N HIS A 437 9.12 -9.39 -21.39
CA HIS A 437 8.67 -8.25 -20.59
C HIS A 437 7.17 -8.10 -20.76
#